data_5bf57378420f85ec41cb1da0308969b1
#
_entry.id   5bf57378420f85ec41cb1da0308969b1
#
_cell.length_a   1.000
_cell.length_b   1.000
_cell.length_c   1.000
_cell.angle_alpha   90.00
_cell.angle_beta   90.00
_cell.angle_gamma   90.00
#
_symmetry.space_group_name_H-M   'P 1'
#
loop_
_entity.id
_entity.type
_entity.pdbx_description
1 polymer ?
#
loop_
_entity_poly.entity_id
_entity_poly.type
_entity_poly.pdbx_seq_one_letter_code
_entity_poly.pdbx_strand_id
1 'polypeptide(L)'
;MDILAHGMWVGLGAAAWHQRRPLDRRTVGLAVGLAVLPDLAQLAPLVALALSSSEGWRVLLAYANALPGYEPTMSPLLAGLTHHLHCVMHSALVAGAVTGLLWLWL
;
A
#
# COMPACT_ATOMS: atom_id res chain seq x y z
N MET A 1 -0.09 8.06 -6.01
CA MET A 1 -0.28 7.02 -4.99
C MET A 1 -1.76 6.85 -4.73
N ASP A 2 -2.29 5.64 -4.89
CA ASP A 2 -3.74 5.43 -4.99
C ASP A 2 -4.28 4.47 -3.92
N ILE A 3 -3.81 4.67 -2.67
CA ILE A 3 -4.21 3.88 -1.51
C ILE A 3 -5.74 3.80 -1.40
N LEU A 4 -6.42 4.94 -1.60
CA LEU A 4 -7.88 5.00 -1.55
C LEU A 4 -8.51 4.22 -2.71
N ALA A 5 -7.97 4.34 -3.91
CA ALA A 5 -8.49 3.61 -5.07
C ALA A 5 -8.36 2.10 -4.88
N HIS A 6 -7.19 1.61 -4.46
CA HIS A 6 -6.99 0.18 -4.18
C HIS A 6 -7.95 -0.34 -3.10
N GLY A 7 -8.07 0.38 -1.98
CA GLY A 7 -9.00 0.02 -0.92
C GLY A 7 -10.46 0.03 -1.37
N MET A 8 -10.86 1.04 -2.14
CA MET A 8 -12.22 1.17 -2.67
C MET A 8 -12.55 0.04 -3.67
N TRP A 9 -11.68 -0.25 -4.63
CA TRP A 9 -11.92 -1.31 -5.62
C TRP A 9 -12.09 -2.67 -4.97
N VAL A 10 -11.23 -3.00 -3.99
CA VAL A 10 -11.36 -4.26 -3.25
C VAL A 10 -12.61 -4.26 -2.37
N GLY A 11 -12.95 -3.12 -1.74
CA GLY A 11 -14.18 -2.98 -0.97
C GLY A 11 -15.43 -3.17 -1.81
N LEU A 12 -15.48 -2.56 -3.01
CA LEU A 12 -16.58 -2.75 -3.97
C LEU A 12 -16.68 -4.20 -4.47
N GLY A 13 -15.54 -4.82 -4.77
CA GLY A 13 -15.48 -6.23 -5.15
C GLY A 13 -15.98 -7.14 -4.04
N ALA A 14 -15.58 -6.89 -2.81
CA ALA A 14 -16.06 -7.64 -1.64
C ALA A 14 -17.57 -7.45 -1.40
N ALA A 15 -18.08 -6.22 -1.57
CA ALA A 15 -19.51 -5.93 -1.44
C ALA A 15 -20.34 -6.65 -2.52
N ALA A 16 -19.87 -6.64 -3.77
CA ALA A 16 -20.51 -7.36 -4.86
C ALA A 16 -20.48 -8.89 -4.66
N TRP A 17 -19.38 -9.41 -4.12
CA TRP A 17 -19.27 -10.83 -3.79
C TRP A 17 -20.16 -11.22 -2.63
N HIS A 18 -20.26 -10.38 -1.60
CA HIS A 18 -21.09 -10.60 -0.42
C HIS A 18 -22.57 -10.80 -0.77
N GLN A 19 -23.05 -10.18 -1.86
CA GLN A 19 -24.41 -10.39 -2.36
C GLN A 19 -24.64 -11.84 -2.83
N ARG A 20 -23.58 -12.53 -3.25
CA ARG A 20 -23.67 -13.92 -3.75
C ARG A 20 -23.31 -14.94 -2.67
N ARG A 21 -22.31 -14.61 -1.85
CA ARG A 21 -21.86 -15.45 -0.73
C ARG A 21 -21.44 -14.53 0.42
N PRO A 22 -22.01 -14.73 1.62
CA PRO A 22 -21.65 -13.89 2.76
C PRO A 22 -20.15 -14.03 3.08
N LEU A 23 -19.46 -12.89 3.12
CA LEU A 23 -18.07 -12.79 3.58
C LEU A 23 -18.09 -12.32 5.04
N ASP A 24 -17.26 -12.90 5.87
CA ASP A 24 -17.05 -12.42 7.22
C ASP A 24 -16.24 -11.11 7.24
N ARG A 25 -16.37 -10.34 8.30
CA ARG A 25 -15.68 -9.03 8.42
C ARG A 25 -14.16 -9.17 8.42
N ARG A 26 -13.63 -10.29 8.89
CA ARG A 26 -12.19 -10.58 8.89
C ARG A 26 -11.66 -10.71 7.46
N THR A 27 -12.34 -11.51 6.66
CA THR A 27 -11.95 -11.72 5.24
C THR A 27 -11.97 -10.41 4.46
N VAL A 28 -13.01 -9.60 4.62
CA VAL A 28 -13.08 -8.27 3.98
C VAL A 28 -11.96 -7.35 4.47
N GLY A 29 -11.73 -7.30 5.78
CA GLY A 29 -10.66 -6.48 6.36
C GLY A 29 -9.27 -6.91 5.88
N LEU A 30 -9.00 -8.21 5.80
CA LEU A 30 -7.74 -8.74 5.26
C LEU A 30 -7.57 -8.42 3.78
N ALA A 31 -8.62 -8.57 2.98
CA ALA A 31 -8.55 -8.27 1.55
C ALA A 31 -8.25 -6.78 1.29
N VAL A 32 -8.93 -5.87 2.00
CA VAL A 32 -8.67 -4.44 1.90
C VAL A 32 -7.27 -4.10 2.41
N GLY A 33 -6.87 -4.65 3.56
CA GLY A 33 -5.54 -4.44 4.13
C GLY A 33 -4.42 -4.87 3.19
N LEU A 34 -4.56 -6.04 2.56
CA LEU A 34 -3.59 -6.56 1.59
C LEU A 34 -3.53 -5.71 0.30
N ALA A 35 -4.66 -5.19 -0.13
CA ALA A 35 -4.70 -4.32 -1.31
C ALA A 35 -3.98 -2.98 -1.08
N VAL A 36 -4.03 -2.47 0.14
CA VAL A 36 -3.41 -1.20 0.53
C VAL A 36 -1.96 -1.38 0.97
N LEU A 37 -1.58 -2.58 1.44
CA LEU A 37 -0.25 -2.87 1.99
C LEU A 37 0.91 -2.48 1.07
N PRO A 38 0.89 -2.76 -0.25
CA PRO A 38 1.98 -2.37 -1.15
C PRO A 38 2.23 -0.86 -1.17
N ASP A 39 1.16 -0.08 -1.18
CA ASP A 39 1.25 1.39 -1.19
C ASP A 39 1.75 1.93 0.16
N LEU A 40 1.36 1.30 1.26
CA LEU A 40 1.87 1.66 2.58
C LEU A 40 3.35 1.28 2.74
N ALA A 41 3.76 0.13 2.21
CA ALA A 41 5.14 -0.33 2.32
C ALA A 41 6.12 0.61 1.62
N GLN A 42 5.76 1.17 0.46
CA GLN A 42 6.60 2.14 -0.23
C GLN A 42 6.81 3.45 0.56
N LEU A 43 5.92 3.77 1.50
CA LEU A 43 6.04 4.94 2.37
C LEU A 43 6.99 4.70 3.55
N ALA A 44 7.38 3.46 3.84
CA ALA A 44 8.20 3.14 5.00
C ALA A 44 9.49 3.99 5.10
N PRO A 45 10.28 4.23 4.03
CA PRO A 45 11.45 5.10 4.11
C PRO A 45 11.11 6.54 4.46
N LEU A 46 10.00 7.07 3.93
CA LEU A 46 9.51 8.42 4.22
C LEU A 46 9.02 8.56 5.66
N VAL A 47 8.33 7.54 6.17
CA VAL A 47 7.90 7.50 7.57
C VAL A 47 9.11 7.45 8.51
N ALA A 48 10.11 6.63 8.21
CA ALA A 48 11.35 6.57 8.98
C ALA A 48 12.05 7.93 9.03
N LEU A 49 12.12 8.64 7.90
CA LEU A 49 12.67 9.98 7.82
C LEU A 49 11.83 10.99 8.62
N ALA A 50 10.51 10.90 8.56
CA ALA A 50 9.59 11.76 9.30
C ALA A 50 9.72 11.59 10.82
N LEU A 51 9.95 10.36 11.28
CA LEU A 51 10.18 10.08 12.70
C LEU A 51 11.54 10.58 13.19
N SER A 52 12.52 10.76 12.30
CA SER A 52 13.87 11.21 12.64
C SER A 52 14.08 12.71 12.51
N SER A 53 13.23 13.44 11.78
CA SER A 53 13.40 14.87 11.54
C SER A 53 12.09 15.58 11.18
N SER A 54 12.01 16.88 11.50
CA SER A 54 10.88 17.74 11.09
C SER A 54 10.82 17.94 9.58
N GLU A 55 11.97 17.94 8.91
CA GLU A 55 12.04 18.03 7.45
C GLU A 55 11.48 16.77 6.79
N GLY A 56 11.75 15.59 7.34
CA GLY A 56 11.18 14.33 6.88
C GLY A 56 9.64 14.33 6.96
N TRP A 57 9.08 14.94 7.99
CA TRP A 57 7.63 15.06 8.12
C TRP A 57 7.03 15.93 7.02
N ARG A 58 7.68 17.03 6.66
CA ARG A 58 7.26 17.87 5.53
C ARG A 58 7.28 17.13 4.20
N VAL A 59 8.35 16.36 3.94
CA VAL A 59 8.47 15.54 2.73
C VAL A 59 7.38 14.49 2.68
N LEU A 60 7.10 13.81 3.79
CA LEU A 60 6.04 12.81 3.87
C LEU A 60 4.66 13.42 3.56
N LEU A 61 4.32 14.55 4.17
CA LEU A 61 3.05 15.23 3.92
C LEU A 61 2.93 15.73 2.48
N ALA A 62 4.00 16.31 1.93
CA ALA A 62 4.03 16.77 0.56
C ALA A 62 3.86 15.60 -0.43
N TYR A 63 4.51 14.48 -0.18
CA TYR A 63 4.38 13.27 -0.98
C TYR A 63 2.96 12.68 -0.90
N ALA A 64 2.38 12.60 0.29
CA ALA A 64 1.05 12.05 0.50
C ALA A 64 -0.06 12.87 -0.19
N ASN A 65 0.16 14.19 -0.34
CA ASN A 65 -0.81 15.11 -0.96
C ASN A 65 -0.49 15.44 -2.43
N ALA A 66 0.63 14.92 -2.97
CA ALA A 66 1.02 15.19 -4.34
C ALA A 66 0.12 14.47 -5.35
N LEU A 67 -0.18 15.15 -6.44
CA LEU A 67 -0.76 14.50 -7.61
C LEU A 67 0.31 13.63 -8.30
N PRO A 68 -0.08 12.55 -8.99
CA PRO A 68 0.86 11.75 -9.77
C PRO A 68 1.68 12.60 -10.74
N GLY A 69 2.99 12.49 -10.67
CA GLY A 69 3.92 13.29 -11.49
C GLY A 69 4.32 14.65 -10.89
N TYR A 70 3.76 15.02 -9.74
CA TYR A 70 4.09 16.26 -9.02
C TYR A 70 4.65 15.97 -7.61
N GLU A 71 5.22 14.80 -7.42
CA GLU A 71 5.83 14.41 -6.16
C GLU A 71 7.04 15.32 -5.84
N PRO A 72 7.28 15.62 -4.56
CA PRO A 72 8.41 16.44 -4.16
C PRO A 72 9.73 15.74 -4.51
N THR A 73 10.74 16.54 -4.84
CA THR A 73 12.10 16.02 -5.05
C THR A 73 12.63 15.39 -3.78
N MET A 74 13.11 14.17 -3.89
CA MET A 74 13.71 13.40 -2.80
C MET A 74 15.18 13.14 -3.10
N SER A 75 15.96 12.84 -2.06
CA SER A 75 17.34 12.37 -2.27
C SER A 75 17.34 11.11 -3.14
N PRO A 76 18.39 10.89 -3.96
CA PRO A 76 18.46 9.70 -4.83
C PRO A 76 18.33 8.38 -4.07
N LEU A 77 18.88 8.30 -2.86
CA LEU A 77 18.75 7.13 -1.98
C LEU A 77 17.30 6.89 -1.57
N LEU A 78 16.61 7.93 -1.11
CA LEU A 78 15.24 7.83 -0.65
C LEU A 78 14.29 7.49 -1.80
N ALA A 79 14.46 8.13 -2.95
CA ALA A 79 13.71 7.84 -4.16
C ALA A 79 13.93 6.40 -4.64
N GLY A 80 15.19 5.93 -4.61
CA GLY A 80 15.55 4.56 -4.98
C GLY A 80 14.93 3.51 -4.06
N LEU A 81 14.97 3.73 -2.74
CA LEU A 81 14.36 2.83 -1.76
C LEU A 81 12.83 2.77 -1.92
N THR A 82 12.20 3.92 -2.06
CA THR A 82 10.74 4.00 -2.25
C THR A 82 10.30 3.29 -3.54
N HIS A 83 11.02 3.52 -4.63
CA HIS A 83 10.77 2.86 -5.91
C HIS A 83 11.00 1.34 -5.83
N HIS A 84 12.09 0.91 -5.20
CA HIS A 84 12.39 -0.50 -5.04
C HIS A 84 11.32 -1.23 -4.24
N LEU A 85 10.89 -0.66 -3.10
CA LEU A 85 9.80 -1.22 -2.30
C LEU A 85 8.49 -1.28 -3.07
N HIS A 86 8.18 -0.25 -3.85
CA HIS A 86 7.02 -0.26 -4.74
C HIS A 86 7.07 -1.43 -5.72
N CYS A 87 8.16 -1.58 -6.45
CA CYS A 87 8.33 -2.66 -7.42
C CYS A 87 8.26 -4.05 -6.79
N VAL A 88 8.93 -4.25 -5.65
CA VAL A 88 8.93 -5.55 -4.94
C VAL A 88 7.54 -5.90 -4.46
N MET A 89 6.85 -4.95 -3.80
CA MET A 89 5.52 -5.21 -3.22
C MET A 89 4.43 -5.38 -4.27
N HIS A 90 4.59 -4.79 -5.46
CA HIS A 90 3.67 -4.99 -6.59
C HIS A 90 4.04 -6.18 -7.48
N SER A 91 5.08 -6.92 -7.14
CA SER A 91 5.45 -8.09 -7.93
C SER A 91 4.43 -9.22 -7.78
N ALA A 92 4.15 -9.91 -8.87
CA ALA A 92 3.25 -11.06 -8.87
C ALA A 92 3.74 -12.19 -7.94
N LEU A 93 5.06 -12.31 -7.77
CA LEU A 93 5.67 -13.29 -6.87
C LEU A 93 5.34 -13.00 -5.40
N VAL A 94 5.47 -11.75 -4.97
CA VAL A 94 5.13 -11.35 -3.59
C VAL A 94 3.63 -11.49 -3.36
N ALA A 95 2.79 -11.03 -4.28
CA ALA A 95 1.35 -11.20 -4.20
C ALA A 95 0.95 -12.68 -4.11
N GLY A 96 1.54 -13.52 -4.95
CA GLY A 96 1.32 -14.96 -4.95
C GLY A 96 1.77 -15.63 -3.65
N ALA A 97 2.96 -15.29 -3.15
CA ALA A 97 3.49 -15.82 -1.89
C ALA A 97 2.61 -15.44 -0.69
N VAL A 98 2.22 -14.18 -0.59
CA VAL A 98 1.35 -13.69 0.51
C VAL A 98 -0.02 -14.37 0.44
N THR A 99 -0.60 -14.46 -0.76
CA THR A 99 -1.90 -15.13 -0.94
C THR A 99 -1.81 -16.62 -0.60
N GLY A 100 -0.73 -17.29 -1.02
CA GLY A 100 -0.50 -18.70 -0.73
C GLY A 100 -0.32 -18.96 0.77
N LEU A 101 0.47 -18.14 1.46
CA LEU A 101 0.66 -18.25 2.90
C LEU A 101 -0.66 -18.04 3.66
N LEU A 102 -1.45 -17.06 3.26
CA LEU A 102 -2.76 -16.82 3.87
C LEU A 102 -3.72 -17.99 3.63
N TRP A 103 -3.71 -18.54 2.43
CA TRP A 103 -4.51 -19.73 2.10
C TRP A 103 -4.16 -20.93 2.98
N LEU A 104 -2.86 -21.14 3.26
CA LEU A 104 -2.41 -22.22 4.15
C LEU A 104 -2.74 -21.97 5.62
N TRP A 105 -2.91 -20.71 6.01
CA TRP A 105 -3.15 -20.30 7.40
C TRP A 105 -4.65 -20.20 7.74
N LEU A 106 -5.46 -19.99 6.76
CA LEU A 106 -6.93 -19.90 6.87
C LEU A 106 -7.61 -21.23 6.57
#